data_dae3832650a3db9097cea25023d6c3c6
#
_entry.id   dae3832650a3db9097cea25023d6c3c6
#
_cell.length_a   1.000
_cell.length_b   1.000
_cell.length_c   1.000
_cell.angle_alpha   90.00
_cell.angle_beta   90.00
_cell.angle_gamma   90.00
#
_symmetry.space_group_name_H-M   'P 1'
#
loop_
_entity.id
_entity.type
_entity.pdbx_description
1 polymer ?
#
loop_
_entity_poly.entity_id
_entity_poly.type
_entity_poly.pdbx_seq_one_letter_code
_entity_poly.pdbx_strand_id
1 'polypeptide(L)'
;MPKTEAFDQHTNEYDNWFDVNKYVFQSELNALRKAFPKSGDAIEVGIGSGIFALPLGIKEGVEPSEEMRKRAEEKGLKPINGVAENLPYADNSKNAVLMVTTICFVDDIHKSFQEIHRVLKDDGLFVIGFVDKNSPIGKSYLANKDKSVFYKDAVFFGTEELLKILNKTGFKINNTYQTVFGKLDEITKVQDVLSGYGKGSFIVIKAQKK
;
A
#
# COMPACT_ATOMS: atom_id res chain seq x y z
N MET A 1 11.00 -14.94 -5.31
CA MET A 1 11.23 -14.84 -3.84
C MET A 1 10.96 -13.42 -3.40
N PRO A 2 10.36 -13.19 -2.24
CA PRO A 2 10.02 -11.84 -1.80
C PRO A 2 11.28 -10.96 -1.71
N LYS A 3 11.14 -9.69 -2.11
CA LYS A 3 12.24 -8.70 -2.15
C LYS A 3 12.40 -8.02 -0.79
N THR A 4 12.86 -8.76 0.23
CA THR A 4 12.89 -8.29 1.63
C THR A 4 14.23 -7.70 2.05
N GLU A 5 15.34 -8.00 1.35
CA GLU A 5 16.69 -7.68 1.78
C GLU A 5 16.88 -6.20 2.18
N ALA A 6 16.39 -5.27 1.36
CA ALA A 6 16.48 -3.84 1.67
C ALA A 6 15.72 -3.47 2.95
N PHE A 7 14.56 -4.10 3.17
CA PHE A 7 13.71 -3.85 4.34
C PHE A 7 14.29 -4.48 5.61
N ASP A 8 14.96 -5.63 5.51
CA ASP A 8 15.64 -6.29 6.63
C ASP A 8 16.90 -5.51 7.05
N GLN A 9 17.65 -4.93 6.09
CA GLN A 9 18.91 -4.22 6.37
C GLN A 9 18.73 -2.74 6.75
N HIS A 10 17.65 -2.08 6.28
CA HIS A 10 17.45 -0.63 6.36
C HIS A 10 16.13 -0.23 7.03
N THR A 11 15.68 -0.99 8.02
CA THR A 11 14.41 -0.74 8.73
C THR A 11 14.35 0.66 9.37
N ASN A 12 15.49 1.15 9.91
CA ASN A 12 15.56 2.48 10.54
C ASN A 12 15.38 3.58 9.50
N GLU A 13 16.04 3.47 8.34
CA GLU A 13 15.92 4.45 7.25
C GLU A 13 14.49 4.46 6.70
N TYR A 14 13.83 3.29 6.63
CA TYR A 14 12.44 3.19 6.23
C TYR A 14 11.51 3.96 7.16
N ASP A 15 11.55 3.70 8.46
CA ASP A 15 10.69 4.40 9.43
C ASP A 15 11.02 5.91 9.51
N ASN A 16 12.31 6.28 9.49
CA ASN A 16 12.76 7.67 9.51
C ASN A 16 12.27 8.49 8.29
N TRP A 17 12.06 7.84 7.14
CA TRP A 17 11.52 8.52 5.96
C TRP A 17 10.17 9.20 6.26
N PHE A 18 9.30 8.55 7.02
CA PHE A 18 7.97 9.06 7.38
C PHE A 18 8.05 10.24 8.37
N ASP A 19 9.04 10.24 9.25
CA ASP A 19 9.28 11.34 10.18
C ASP A 19 9.79 12.59 9.44
N VAL A 20 10.75 12.39 8.54
CA VAL A 20 11.30 13.47 7.68
C VAL A 20 10.23 14.01 6.75
N ASN A 21 9.40 13.15 6.15
CA ASN A 21 8.35 13.51 5.20
C ASN A 21 6.95 13.51 5.86
N LYS A 22 6.84 13.94 7.11
CA LYS A 22 5.60 13.88 7.91
C LYS A 22 4.37 14.48 7.26
N TYR A 23 4.51 15.52 6.46
CA TYR A 23 3.38 16.15 5.76
C TYR A 23 2.91 15.32 4.56
N VAL A 24 3.83 14.65 3.88
CA VAL A 24 3.52 13.68 2.82
C VAL A 24 2.78 12.51 3.45
N PHE A 25 3.36 11.87 4.47
CA PHE A 25 2.76 10.76 5.20
C PHE A 25 1.34 11.10 5.72
N GLN A 26 1.17 12.27 6.35
CA GLN A 26 -0.15 12.67 6.85
C GLN A 26 -1.16 12.89 5.72
N SER A 27 -0.73 13.39 4.56
CA SER A 27 -1.59 13.56 3.37
C SER A 27 -2.02 12.19 2.82
N GLU A 28 -1.09 11.24 2.70
CA GLU A 28 -1.34 9.86 2.29
C GLU A 28 -2.32 9.17 3.25
N LEU A 29 -2.07 9.28 4.55
CA LEU A 29 -2.93 8.71 5.59
C LEU A 29 -4.35 9.29 5.53
N ASN A 30 -4.51 10.58 5.27
CA ASN A 30 -5.82 11.20 5.10
C ASN A 30 -6.57 10.67 3.87
N ALA A 31 -5.85 10.40 2.77
CA ALA A 31 -6.43 9.79 1.58
C ALA A 31 -6.88 8.34 1.85
N LEU A 32 -6.07 7.57 2.56
CA LEU A 32 -6.41 6.20 2.98
C LEU A 32 -7.62 6.20 3.92
N ARG A 33 -7.68 7.07 4.92
CA ARG A 33 -8.85 7.21 5.84
C ARG A 33 -10.15 7.53 5.11
N LYS A 34 -10.08 8.24 3.99
CA LYS A 34 -11.27 8.56 3.18
C LYS A 34 -11.80 7.34 2.42
N ALA A 35 -10.93 6.41 2.07
CA ALA A 35 -11.26 5.20 1.33
C ALA A 35 -11.56 4.00 2.23
N PHE A 36 -10.81 3.85 3.34
CA PHE A 36 -10.82 2.67 4.19
C PHE A 36 -12.04 2.66 5.13
N PRO A 37 -12.66 1.49 5.41
CA PRO A 37 -13.80 1.41 6.32
C PRO A 37 -13.36 1.70 7.77
N LYS A 38 -14.26 2.30 8.55
CA LYS A 38 -13.99 2.68 9.95
C LYS A 38 -14.04 1.50 10.93
N SER A 39 -14.59 0.37 10.52
CA SER A 39 -14.77 -0.82 11.36
C SER A 39 -14.81 -2.08 10.50
N GLY A 40 -14.55 -3.21 11.14
CA GLY A 40 -14.58 -4.53 10.50
C GLY A 40 -13.26 -5.28 10.68
N ASP A 41 -13.29 -6.58 10.35
CA ASP A 41 -12.10 -7.43 10.33
C ASP A 41 -11.27 -7.10 9.09
N ALA A 42 -10.19 -6.39 9.28
CA ALA A 42 -9.33 -5.87 8.23
C ALA A 42 -7.88 -6.30 8.43
N ILE A 43 -7.18 -6.50 7.32
CA ILE A 43 -5.74 -6.81 7.30
C ILE A 43 -5.00 -5.85 6.37
N GLU A 44 -3.69 -5.70 6.61
CA GLU A 44 -2.78 -5.07 5.65
C GLU A 44 -1.85 -6.11 5.03
N VAL A 45 -1.76 -6.13 3.69
CA VAL A 45 -0.81 -6.95 2.94
C VAL A 45 0.43 -6.13 2.65
N GLY A 46 1.59 -6.62 3.14
CA GLY A 46 2.80 -5.83 3.25
C GLY A 46 2.70 -4.82 4.39
N ILE A 47 2.35 -5.29 5.60
CA ILE A 47 2.12 -4.42 6.76
C ILE A 47 3.40 -3.67 7.19
N GLY A 48 4.58 -4.14 6.78
CA GLY A 48 5.86 -3.53 7.13
C GLY A 48 6.04 -3.39 8.63
N SER A 49 6.51 -2.23 9.07
CA SER A 49 6.61 -1.86 10.49
C SER A 49 5.27 -1.42 11.11
N GLY A 50 4.16 -1.52 10.37
CA GLY A 50 2.83 -1.12 10.83
C GLY A 50 2.53 0.38 10.72
N ILE A 51 3.31 1.12 9.96
CA ILE A 51 3.23 2.58 9.89
C ILE A 51 1.86 3.09 9.39
N PHE A 52 1.20 2.36 8.48
CA PHE A 52 -0.16 2.66 8.01
C PHE A 52 -1.23 1.88 8.77
N ALA A 53 -0.97 0.62 9.16
CA ALA A 53 -1.90 -0.21 9.89
C ALA A 53 -2.34 0.44 11.20
N LEU A 54 -1.37 0.88 12.00
CA LEU A 54 -1.62 1.39 13.35
C LEU A 54 -2.58 2.59 13.38
N PRO A 55 -2.37 3.69 12.63
CA PRO A 55 -3.27 4.85 12.62
C PRO A 55 -4.60 4.59 11.90
N LEU A 56 -4.76 3.48 11.18
CA LEU A 56 -6.00 3.03 10.56
C LEU A 56 -6.76 1.99 11.40
N GLY A 57 -6.19 1.60 12.56
CA GLY A 57 -6.82 0.64 13.49
C GLY A 57 -6.75 -0.82 13.03
N ILE A 58 -5.91 -1.14 12.03
CA ILE A 58 -5.64 -2.50 11.58
C ILE A 58 -4.67 -3.14 12.57
N LYS A 59 -4.95 -4.36 13.00
CA LYS A 59 -4.15 -5.07 14.01
C LYS A 59 -3.37 -6.25 13.45
N GLU A 60 -3.73 -6.73 12.26
CA GLU A 60 -3.19 -7.93 11.63
C GLU A 60 -2.73 -7.63 10.21
N GLY A 61 -1.76 -8.39 9.73
CA GLY A 61 -1.34 -8.28 8.35
C GLY A 61 -0.33 -9.35 7.96
N VAL A 62 0.12 -9.28 6.72
CA VAL A 62 1.12 -10.19 6.15
C VAL A 62 2.36 -9.41 5.78
N GLU A 63 3.53 -9.91 6.17
CA GLU A 63 4.83 -9.28 5.89
C GLU A 63 5.91 -10.34 5.73
N PRO A 64 6.62 -10.40 4.61
CA PRO A 64 7.71 -11.37 4.41
C PRO A 64 9.01 -11.01 5.13
N SER A 65 9.31 -9.70 5.35
CA SER A 65 10.52 -9.25 6.07
C SER A 65 10.42 -9.57 7.55
N GLU A 66 11.42 -10.27 8.08
CA GLU A 66 11.47 -10.63 9.51
C GLU A 66 11.67 -9.41 10.40
N GLU A 67 12.55 -8.50 10.00
CA GLU A 67 12.86 -7.32 10.80
C GLU A 67 11.67 -6.32 10.82
N MET A 68 10.93 -6.20 9.71
CA MET A 68 9.70 -5.41 9.67
C MET A 68 8.61 -6.02 10.57
N ARG A 69 8.45 -7.36 10.57
CA ARG A 69 7.50 -8.03 11.48
C ARG A 69 7.84 -7.77 12.94
N LYS A 70 9.10 -7.89 13.35
CA LYS A 70 9.53 -7.58 14.73
C LYS A 70 9.12 -6.17 15.15
N ARG A 71 9.32 -5.18 14.27
CA ARG A 71 8.90 -3.79 14.54
C ARG A 71 7.39 -3.61 14.66
N ALA A 72 6.62 -4.30 13.84
CA ALA A 72 5.16 -4.29 13.94
C ALA A 72 4.69 -4.94 15.26
N GLU A 73 5.30 -6.05 15.67
CA GLU A 73 5.03 -6.74 16.94
C GLU A 73 5.34 -5.86 18.16
N GLU A 74 6.46 -5.13 18.14
CA GLU A 74 6.82 -4.15 19.18
C GLU A 74 5.77 -3.04 19.34
N LYS A 75 5.06 -2.71 18.27
CA LYS A 75 3.93 -1.75 18.25
C LYS A 75 2.59 -2.40 18.61
N GLY A 76 2.58 -3.69 18.99
CA GLY A 76 1.38 -4.44 19.41
C GLY A 76 0.52 -4.96 18.25
N LEU A 77 1.06 -4.99 17.03
CA LEU A 77 0.41 -5.59 15.86
C LEU A 77 0.71 -7.10 15.77
N LYS A 78 -0.04 -7.80 14.93
CA LYS A 78 0.08 -9.26 14.71
C LYS A 78 0.41 -9.55 13.24
N PRO A 79 1.66 -9.32 12.80
CA PRO A 79 2.06 -9.65 11.45
C PRO A 79 2.26 -11.18 11.33
N ILE A 80 1.84 -11.74 10.19
CA ILE A 80 2.08 -13.14 9.83
C ILE A 80 3.13 -13.17 8.72
N ASN A 81 4.09 -14.10 8.82
CA ASN A 81 5.02 -14.33 7.72
C ASN A 81 4.30 -14.87 6.50
N GLY A 82 4.41 -14.20 5.36
CA GLY A 82 3.77 -14.60 4.12
C GLY A 82 3.93 -13.56 3.02
N VAL A 83 3.40 -13.88 1.85
CA VAL A 83 3.45 -13.04 0.65
C VAL A 83 2.05 -12.79 0.12
N ALA A 84 1.90 -11.74 -0.67
CA ALA A 84 0.61 -11.35 -1.25
C ALA A 84 0.02 -12.41 -2.18
N GLU A 85 0.87 -13.23 -2.81
CA GLU A 85 0.51 -14.29 -3.74
C GLU A 85 0.00 -15.57 -3.08
N ASN A 86 0.08 -15.66 -1.74
CA ASN A 86 -0.39 -16.80 -0.95
C ASN A 86 -0.71 -16.36 0.47
N LEU A 87 -1.91 -15.81 0.66
CA LEU A 87 -2.33 -15.24 1.93
C LEU A 87 -2.75 -16.33 2.94
N PRO A 88 -2.22 -16.31 4.19
CA PRO A 88 -2.48 -17.30 5.22
C PRO A 88 -3.86 -17.11 5.89
N TYR A 89 -4.89 -16.80 5.12
CA TYR A 89 -6.25 -16.59 5.60
C TYR A 89 -7.23 -17.46 4.81
N ALA A 90 -8.33 -17.84 5.47
CA ALA A 90 -9.40 -18.60 4.84
C ALA A 90 -10.15 -17.77 3.79
N ASP A 91 -10.82 -18.47 2.86
CA ASP A 91 -11.70 -17.83 1.88
C ASP A 91 -12.81 -17.05 2.60
N ASN A 92 -13.20 -15.92 2.04
CA ASN A 92 -14.32 -15.11 2.53
C ASN A 92 -14.24 -14.79 4.04
N SER A 93 -13.04 -14.56 4.56
CA SER A 93 -12.81 -14.32 6.00
C SER A 93 -12.66 -12.85 6.39
N LYS A 94 -12.25 -11.97 5.46
CA LYS A 94 -11.91 -10.59 5.75
C LYS A 94 -12.93 -9.60 5.19
N ASN A 95 -13.25 -8.54 5.95
CA ASN A 95 -14.13 -7.46 5.50
C ASN A 95 -13.40 -6.43 4.63
N ALA A 96 -12.11 -6.21 4.90
CA ALA A 96 -11.30 -5.29 4.12
C ALA A 96 -9.84 -5.73 4.08
N VAL A 97 -9.19 -5.43 2.96
CA VAL A 97 -7.75 -5.57 2.76
C VAL A 97 -7.17 -4.21 2.37
N LEU A 98 -6.12 -3.80 3.06
CA LEU A 98 -5.29 -2.65 2.71
C LEU A 98 -3.98 -3.13 2.08
N MET A 99 -3.49 -2.41 1.09
CA MET A 99 -2.15 -2.59 0.52
C MET A 99 -1.58 -1.22 0.19
N VAL A 100 -0.54 -0.78 0.92
CA VAL A 100 0.07 0.54 0.73
C VAL A 100 1.52 0.39 0.32
N THR A 101 1.90 1.00 -0.81
CA THR A 101 3.26 0.98 -1.38
C THR A 101 3.88 -0.43 -1.56
N THR A 102 3.09 -1.47 -1.44
CA THR A 102 3.50 -2.88 -1.51
C THR A 102 3.42 -3.45 -2.93
N ILE A 103 2.47 -2.96 -3.75
CA ILE A 103 2.23 -3.49 -5.11
C ILE A 103 3.47 -3.49 -6.01
N CYS A 104 4.43 -2.62 -5.75
CA CYS A 104 5.67 -2.52 -6.52
C CYS A 104 6.70 -3.62 -6.17
N PHE A 105 6.48 -4.39 -5.12
CA PHE A 105 7.39 -5.43 -4.63
C PHE A 105 6.88 -6.86 -4.82
N VAL A 106 5.60 -7.04 -5.18
CA VAL A 106 5.03 -8.37 -5.43
C VAL A 106 5.64 -9.00 -6.69
N ASP A 107 5.78 -10.32 -6.69
CA ASP A 107 6.33 -11.05 -7.84
C ASP A 107 5.25 -11.21 -8.94
N ASP A 108 3.99 -11.42 -8.55
CA ASP A 108 2.84 -11.55 -9.46
C ASP A 108 1.62 -10.77 -8.93
N ILE A 109 1.39 -9.60 -9.51
CA ILE A 109 0.27 -8.73 -9.12
C ILE A 109 -1.11 -9.35 -9.40
N HIS A 110 -1.23 -10.16 -10.46
CA HIS A 110 -2.51 -10.82 -10.77
C HIS A 110 -2.84 -11.87 -9.73
N LYS A 111 -1.86 -12.70 -9.36
CA LYS A 111 -2.02 -13.71 -8.32
C LYS A 111 -2.27 -13.06 -6.95
N SER A 112 -1.55 -11.98 -6.62
CA SER A 112 -1.78 -11.22 -5.41
C SER A 112 -3.23 -10.70 -5.32
N PHE A 113 -3.76 -10.15 -6.40
CA PHE A 113 -5.13 -9.64 -6.41
C PHE A 113 -6.17 -10.77 -6.38
N GLN A 114 -5.89 -11.94 -6.98
CA GLN A 114 -6.73 -13.12 -6.86
C GLN A 114 -6.78 -13.65 -5.41
N GLU A 115 -5.66 -13.68 -4.71
CA GLU A 115 -5.58 -14.05 -3.29
C GLU A 115 -6.35 -13.06 -2.40
N ILE A 116 -6.19 -11.76 -2.65
CA ILE A 116 -6.97 -10.73 -1.96
C ILE A 116 -8.48 -10.91 -2.22
N HIS A 117 -8.86 -11.21 -3.47
CA HIS A 117 -10.25 -11.51 -3.81
C HIS A 117 -10.75 -12.75 -3.08
N ARG A 118 -9.94 -13.82 -2.99
CA ARG A 118 -10.29 -15.07 -2.29
C ARG A 118 -10.58 -14.84 -0.81
N VAL A 119 -9.71 -14.08 -0.11
CA VAL A 119 -9.85 -13.89 1.34
C VAL A 119 -10.93 -12.87 1.72
N LEU A 120 -11.29 -11.95 0.83
CA LEU A 120 -12.37 -11.00 1.06
C LEU A 120 -13.73 -11.70 1.06
N LYS A 121 -14.58 -11.30 2.01
CA LYS A 121 -16.01 -11.63 1.99
C LYS A 121 -16.70 -11.00 0.78
N ASP A 122 -17.89 -11.48 0.45
CA ASP A 122 -18.73 -10.82 -0.54
C ASP A 122 -18.95 -9.36 -0.14
N ASP A 123 -18.89 -8.47 -1.12
CA ASP A 123 -18.89 -7.01 -0.92
C ASP A 123 -17.69 -6.45 -0.11
N GLY A 124 -16.70 -7.26 0.23
CA GLY A 124 -15.49 -6.86 0.92
C GLY A 124 -14.68 -5.82 0.14
N LEU A 125 -13.97 -4.96 0.87
CA LEU A 125 -13.25 -3.83 0.29
C LEU A 125 -11.77 -4.10 0.14
N PHE A 126 -11.24 -3.77 -1.03
CA PHE A 126 -9.80 -3.70 -1.29
C PHE A 126 -9.39 -2.24 -1.48
N VAL A 127 -8.49 -1.75 -0.65
CA VAL A 127 -7.96 -0.38 -0.72
C VAL A 127 -6.48 -0.44 -1.02
N ILE A 128 -6.07 0.22 -2.09
CA ILE A 128 -4.67 0.28 -2.53
C ILE A 128 -4.20 1.73 -2.46
N GLY A 129 -3.07 1.97 -1.77
CA GLY A 129 -2.35 3.24 -1.79
C GLY A 129 -1.00 3.07 -2.49
N PHE A 130 -0.68 3.92 -3.46
CA PHE A 130 0.57 3.81 -4.22
C PHE A 130 0.98 5.13 -4.86
N VAL A 131 2.26 5.24 -5.22
CA VAL A 131 2.79 6.35 -6.03
C VAL A 131 2.63 6.01 -7.51
N ASP A 132 1.82 6.80 -8.25
CA ASP A 132 1.61 6.60 -9.69
C ASP A 132 2.90 6.90 -10.46
N LYS A 133 3.37 5.94 -11.28
CA LYS A 133 4.59 6.06 -12.09
C LYS A 133 4.60 7.25 -13.05
N ASN A 134 3.43 7.74 -13.44
CA ASN A 134 3.27 8.86 -14.37
C ASN A 134 3.27 10.23 -13.67
N SER A 135 3.20 10.24 -12.34
CA SER A 135 3.21 11.45 -11.51
C SER A 135 4.62 12.08 -11.43
N PRO A 136 4.74 13.32 -10.95
CA PRO A 136 6.05 13.96 -10.73
C PRO A 136 6.98 13.14 -9.83
N ILE A 137 6.49 12.65 -8.69
CA ILE A 137 7.28 11.84 -7.74
C ILE A 137 7.58 10.45 -8.33
N GLY A 138 6.61 9.80 -8.98
CA GLY A 138 6.81 8.50 -9.62
C GLY A 138 7.87 8.54 -10.71
N LYS A 139 7.88 9.59 -11.55
CA LYS A 139 8.94 9.82 -12.55
C LYS A 139 10.30 10.02 -11.91
N SER A 140 10.37 10.77 -10.79
CA SER A 140 11.61 10.95 -10.04
C SER A 140 12.12 9.63 -9.46
N TYR A 141 11.24 8.81 -8.90
CA TYR A 141 11.61 7.47 -8.38
C TYR A 141 12.12 6.56 -9.50
N LEU A 142 11.46 6.53 -10.67
CA LEU A 142 11.92 5.79 -11.83
C LEU A 142 13.29 6.24 -12.33
N ALA A 143 13.51 7.56 -12.43
CA ALA A 143 14.78 8.13 -12.88
C ALA A 143 15.96 7.84 -11.94
N ASN A 144 15.68 7.63 -10.64
CA ASN A 144 16.69 7.36 -9.62
C ASN A 144 16.64 5.92 -9.08
N LYS A 145 15.89 5.03 -9.75
CA LYS A 145 15.60 3.68 -9.29
C LYS A 145 16.87 2.90 -8.96
N ASP A 146 17.86 2.90 -9.84
CA ASP A 146 19.10 2.13 -9.69
C ASP A 146 19.99 2.59 -8.52
N LYS A 147 19.76 3.82 -8.03
CA LYS A 147 20.47 4.40 -6.88
C LYS A 147 19.70 4.21 -5.57
N SER A 148 18.46 3.77 -5.63
CA SER A 148 17.60 3.60 -4.46
C SER A 148 17.87 2.27 -3.78
N VAL A 149 18.07 2.30 -2.47
CA VAL A 149 18.18 1.10 -1.64
C VAL A 149 16.90 0.26 -1.72
N PHE A 150 15.73 0.92 -1.63
CA PHE A 150 14.43 0.23 -1.58
C PHE A 150 13.85 -0.07 -2.96
N TYR A 151 14.03 0.81 -3.95
CA TYR A 151 13.28 0.74 -5.21
C TYR A 151 14.03 0.12 -6.38
N LYS A 152 15.29 -0.30 -6.23
CA LYS A 152 16.07 -0.86 -7.34
C LYS A 152 15.38 -2.04 -8.04
N ASP A 153 14.64 -2.87 -7.28
CA ASP A 153 13.92 -4.03 -7.78
C ASP A 153 12.39 -3.81 -7.88
N ALA A 154 11.92 -2.60 -7.60
CA ALA A 154 10.49 -2.27 -7.63
C ALA A 154 9.95 -2.23 -9.06
N VAL A 155 8.69 -2.63 -9.23
CA VAL A 155 7.92 -2.46 -10.48
C VAL A 155 6.86 -1.41 -10.26
N PHE A 156 7.00 -0.24 -10.87
CA PHE A 156 6.04 0.84 -10.69
C PHE A 156 4.85 0.72 -11.65
N PHE A 157 3.66 1.00 -11.13
CA PHE A 157 2.40 0.94 -11.87
C PHE A 157 1.80 2.32 -12.09
N GLY A 158 1.08 2.48 -13.20
CA GLY A 158 0.20 3.63 -13.42
C GLY A 158 -1.23 3.31 -13.00
N THR A 159 -2.01 4.34 -12.65
CA THR A 159 -3.39 4.18 -12.21
C THR A 159 -4.25 3.43 -13.23
N GLU A 160 -4.22 3.81 -14.50
CA GLU A 160 -4.98 3.14 -15.58
C GLU A 160 -4.67 1.64 -15.70
N GLU A 161 -3.42 1.27 -15.50
CA GLU A 161 -2.96 -0.11 -15.53
C GLU A 161 -3.58 -0.92 -14.37
N LEU A 162 -3.50 -0.38 -13.13
CA LEU A 162 -4.08 -1.02 -11.96
C LEU A 162 -5.60 -1.14 -12.04
N LEU A 163 -6.31 -0.13 -12.55
CA LEU A 163 -7.75 -0.18 -12.77
C LEU A 163 -8.14 -1.33 -13.71
N LYS A 164 -7.36 -1.57 -14.77
CA LYS A 164 -7.57 -2.69 -15.68
C LYS A 164 -7.32 -4.05 -15.00
N ILE A 165 -6.24 -4.16 -14.21
CA ILE A 165 -5.91 -5.39 -13.48
C ILE A 165 -7.02 -5.71 -12.47
N LEU A 166 -7.46 -4.73 -11.67
CA LEU A 166 -8.55 -4.89 -10.69
C LEU A 166 -9.83 -5.38 -11.34
N ASN A 167 -10.24 -4.79 -12.47
CA ASN A 167 -11.43 -5.24 -13.19
C ASN A 167 -11.30 -6.70 -13.69
N LYS A 168 -10.11 -7.10 -14.15
CA LYS A 168 -9.84 -8.48 -14.63
C LYS A 168 -9.80 -9.50 -13.49
N THR A 169 -9.46 -9.07 -12.28
CA THR A 169 -9.36 -9.93 -11.09
C THR A 169 -10.62 -9.91 -10.22
N GLY A 170 -11.76 -9.44 -10.75
CA GLY A 170 -13.07 -9.56 -10.10
C GLY A 170 -13.45 -8.41 -9.18
N PHE A 171 -12.77 -7.25 -9.28
CA PHE A 171 -13.11 -6.07 -8.48
C PHE A 171 -13.92 -5.05 -9.26
N LYS A 172 -14.85 -4.39 -8.57
CA LYS A 172 -15.55 -3.19 -9.02
C LYS A 172 -14.89 -1.96 -8.39
N ILE A 173 -14.51 -0.98 -9.21
CA ILE A 173 -13.93 0.26 -8.71
C ILE A 173 -15.05 1.16 -8.18
N ASN A 174 -14.97 1.55 -6.92
CA ASN A 174 -15.94 2.43 -6.30
C ASN A 174 -15.49 3.90 -6.38
N ASN A 175 -14.25 4.18 -5.98
CA ASN A 175 -13.69 5.53 -5.94
C ASN A 175 -12.17 5.51 -6.18
N THR A 176 -11.66 6.63 -6.63
CA THR A 176 -10.24 6.96 -6.59
C THR A 176 -10.03 8.29 -5.88
N TYR A 177 -8.93 8.41 -5.16
CA TYR A 177 -8.52 9.64 -4.49
C TYR A 177 -7.06 9.92 -4.79
N GLN A 178 -6.67 11.17 -4.71
CA GLN A 178 -5.32 11.62 -4.98
C GLN A 178 -4.89 12.71 -4.00
N THR A 179 -3.61 12.71 -3.67
CA THR A 179 -2.95 13.72 -2.84
C THR A 179 -1.47 13.78 -3.20
N VAL A 180 -0.68 14.55 -2.47
CA VAL A 180 0.76 14.72 -2.72
C VAL A 180 1.00 15.35 -4.10
N PHE A 181 0.75 16.66 -4.17
CA PHE A 181 0.89 17.46 -5.39
C PHE A 181 2.25 18.19 -5.39
N GLY A 182 2.92 18.21 -6.53
CA GLY A 182 4.24 18.83 -6.69
C GLY A 182 5.38 17.86 -6.45
N LYS A 183 6.57 18.40 -6.17
CA LYS A 183 7.78 17.63 -5.86
C LYS A 183 7.86 17.33 -4.37
N LEU A 184 8.56 16.25 -4.01
CA LEU A 184 8.64 15.78 -2.63
C LEU A 184 9.24 16.84 -1.68
N ASP A 185 10.29 17.51 -2.12
CA ASP A 185 11.01 18.56 -1.37
C ASP A 185 10.25 19.89 -1.24
N GLU A 186 9.20 20.09 -2.03
CA GLU A 186 8.33 21.27 -1.99
C GLU A 186 7.14 21.12 -1.01
N ILE A 187 6.92 19.93 -0.45
CA ILE A 187 5.76 19.66 0.42
C ILE A 187 6.06 20.04 1.86
N THR A 188 5.61 21.22 2.25
CA THR A 188 5.84 21.83 3.56
C THR A 188 4.63 21.85 4.50
N LYS A 189 3.48 21.31 4.05
CA LYS A 189 2.24 21.18 4.83
C LYS A 189 1.41 20.00 4.35
N VAL A 190 0.49 19.54 5.20
CA VAL A 190 -0.50 18.52 4.82
C VAL A 190 -1.35 19.05 3.67
N GLN A 191 -1.53 18.21 2.65
CA GLN A 191 -2.25 18.57 1.43
C GLN A 191 -3.65 17.95 1.40
N ASP A 192 -4.53 18.56 0.61
CA ASP A 192 -5.90 18.12 0.44
C ASP A 192 -6.00 16.76 -0.28
N VAL A 193 -7.08 16.04 -0.01
CA VAL A 193 -7.45 14.82 -0.71
C VAL A 193 -8.55 15.13 -1.72
N LEU A 194 -8.22 15.02 -2.99
CA LEU A 194 -9.13 15.22 -4.10
C LEU A 194 -9.66 13.87 -4.64
N SER A 195 -10.87 13.88 -5.20
CA SER A 195 -11.39 12.74 -5.94
C SER A 195 -10.70 12.63 -7.31
N GLY A 196 -10.64 11.41 -7.87
CA GLY A 196 -10.00 11.13 -9.15
C GLY A 196 -8.49 10.86 -9.01
N TYR A 197 -7.78 10.97 -10.14
CA TYR A 197 -6.33 10.74 -10.27
C TYR A 197 -5.73 11.62 -11.38
N GLY A 198 -4.42 11.54 -11.59
CA GLY A 198 -3.71 12.21 -12.68
C GLY A 198 -3.11 13.57 -12.35
N LYS A 199 -3.31 14.10 -11.14
CA LYS A 199 -2.70 15.35 -10.65
C LYS A 199 -1.78 15.10 -9.46
N GLY A 200 -2.24 14.33 -8.46
CA GLY A 200 -1.47 13.94 -7.29
C GLY A 200 -0.53 12.78 -7.57
N SER A 201 0.52 12.66 -6.79
CA SER A 201 1.49 11.57 -6.90
C SER A 201 1.06 10.32 -6.14
N PHE A 202 0.43 10.47 -4.98
CA PHE A 202 -0.12 9.35 -4.23
C PHE A 202 -1.59 9.15 -4.58
N ILE A 203 -1.91 7.96 -5.06
CA ILE A 203 -3.25 7.56 -5.48
C ILE A 203 -3.78 6.49 -4.53
N VAL A 204 -5.04 6.63 -4.16
CA VAL A 204 -5.79 5.60 -3.43
C VAL A 204 -6.92 5.10 -4.30
N ILE A 205 -6.97 3.80 -4.54
CA ILE A 205 -8.06 3.12 -5.23
C ILE A 205 -8.89 2.38 -4.19
N LYS A 206 -10.19 2.65 -4.15
CA LYS A 206 -11.17 1.87 -3.39
C LYS A 206 -11.92 0.96 -4.33
N ALA A 207 -11.75 -0.33 -4.17
CA ALA A 207 -12.39 -1.37 -4.95
C ALA A 207 -13.21 -2.31 -4.05
N GLN A 208 -14.20 -2.97 -4.63
CA GLN A 208 -15.10 -3.89 -3.95
C GLN A 208 -15.08 -5.23 -4.68
N LYS A 209 -15.05 -6.34 -3.94
CA LYS A 209 -15.23 -7.70 -4.49
C LYS A 209 -16.59 -7.79 -5.17
N LYS A 210 -16.64 -8.35 -6.40
CA LYS A 210 -17.87 -8.64 -7.13
C LYS A 210 -18.44 -9.98 -6.71
#